data_07b67ed86c229ab88b1163d578d7622b
#
_entry.id   07b67ed86c229ab88b1163d578d7622b
#
_cell.length_a   1.000
_cell.length_b   1.000
_cell.length_c   1.000
_cell.angle_alpha   90.00
_cell.angle_beta   90.00
_cell.angle_gamma   90.00
#
_symmetry.space_group_name_H-M   'P 1'
#
loop_
_entity.id
_entity.type
_entity.pdbx_description
1 polymer ?
#
loop_
_entity_poly.entity_id
_entity_poly.type
_entity_poly.pdbx_seq_one_letter_code
_entity_poly.pdbx_strand_id
1 'polypeptide(L)'
;MFEKLYQFYDFYSYFVFTYFINVFFHYVIDISYYDISSKYKIIPLPKLELLNLYQKYLPVVVKNVIISPIPFGVIAVHLVNLDSLYTTRFHITDCIFELVLTATITEILFYIFHRIVHIPFLYKRFHKLHHSVTTPVSVATLYVDQWDMLFSNSIPLVFPVFFICSTTITAKIWFIFILTESILSHAGYKYLSEAHNKHHTDININYGNNLFMDKLLGTYG
;
A
#
# COMPACT_ATOMS: atom_id res chain seq x y z
N MET A 1 -5.34 -16.28 23.49
CA MET A 1 -4.18 -16.12 22.60
C MET A 1 -4.44 -16.74 21.22
N PHE A 2 -4.77 -18.03 21.11
CA PHE A 2 -5.01 -18.71 19.82
C PHE A 2 -6.14 -18.06 19.00
N GLU A 3 -7.24 -17.66 19.65
CA GLU A 3 -8.37 -17.00 19.00
C GLU A 3 -7.95 -15.66 18.37
N LYS A 4 -7.21 -14.83 19.09
CA LYS A 4 -6.70 -13.54 18.56
C LYS A 4 -5.72 -13.73 17.41
N LEU A 5 -4.87 -14.76 17.46
CA LEU A 5 -4.01 -15.12 16.36
C LEU A 5 -4.82 -15.56 15.14
N TYR A 6 -5.85 -16.37 15.33
CA TYR A 6 -6.76 -16.77 14.26
C TYR A 6 -7.43 -15.55 13.63
N GLN A 7 -8.02 -14.66 14.42
CA GLN A 7 -8.65 -13.42 13.95
C GLN A 7 -7.67 -12.55 13.17
N PHE A 8 -6.43 -12.39 13.64
CA PHE A 8 -5.40 -11.63 12.95
C PHE A 8 -5.07 -12.24 11.60
N TYR A 9 -4.82 -13.57 11.55
CA TYR A 9 -4.44 -14.20 10.28
C TYR A 9 -5.61 -14.35 9.32
N ASP A 10 -6.86 -14.49 9.78
CA ASP A 10 -8.04 -14.43 8.93
C ASP A 10 -8.12 -13.07 8.23
N PHE A 11 -8.01 -12.00 9.00
CA PHE A 11 -8.00 -10.64 8.49
C PHE A 11 -6.80 -10.37 7.57
N TYR A 12 -5.63 -10.86 7.94
CA TYR A 12 -4.43 -10.72 7.15
C TYR A 12 -4.48 -11.51 5.83
N SER A 13 -5.09 -12.69 5.83
CA SER A 13 -5.29 -13.47 4.60
C SER A 13 -6.12 -12.71 3.56
N TYR A 14 -7.09 -11.92 4.03
CA TYR A 14 -7.89 -11.06 3.17
C TYR A 14 -7.04 -9.92 2.56
N PHE A 15 -6.15 -9.32 3.33
CA PHE A 15 -5.18 -8.34 2.82
C PHE A 15 -4.30 -8.97 1.73
N VAL A 16 -3.71 -10.14 1.98
CA VAL A 16 -2.88 -10.88 1.02
C VAL A 16 -3.64 -11.17 -0.26
N PHE A 17 -4.85 -11.72 -0.14
CA PHE A 17 -5.70 -12.03 -1.28
C PHE A 17 -6.02 -10.77 -2.09
N THR A 18 -6.44 -9.70 -1.43
CA THR A 18 -6.80 -8.43 -2.09
C THR A 18 -5.59 -7.83 -2.81
N TYR A 19 -4.40 -7.88 -2.22
CA TYR A 19 -3.19 -7.40 -2.87
C TYR A 19 -2.89 -8.19 -4.15
N PHE A 20 -2.80 -9.52 -4.06
CA PHE A 20 -2.40 -10.32 -5.21
C PHE A 20 -3.45 -10.36 -6.32
N ILE A 21 -4.75 -10.31 -6.01
CA ILE A 21 -5.79 -10.22 -7.05
C ILE A 21 -5.70 -8.90 -7.82
N ASN A 22 -5.43 -7.78 -7.14
CA ASN A 22 -5.22 -6.49 -7.80
C ASN A 22 -3.96 -6.51 -8.67
N VAL A 23 -2.84 -6.99 -8.15
CA VAL A 23 -1.59 -7.10 -8.94
C VAL A 23 -1.80 -8.01 -10.16
N PHE A 24 -2.49 -9.14 -10.00
CA PHE A 24 -2.81 -10.05 -11.09
C PHE A 24 -3.72 -9.38 -12.15
N PHE A 25 -4.71 -8.62 -11.72
CA PHE A 25 -5.56 -7.87 -12.65
C PHE A 25 -4.74 -6.90 -13.51
N HIS A 26 -3.86 -6.13 -12.89
CA HIS A 26 -2.95 -5.21 -13.61
C HIS A 26 -1.96 -5.96 -14.51
N TYR A 27 -1.44 -7.11 -14.05
CA TYR A 27 -0.60 -7.97 -14.87
C TYR A 27 -1.32 -8.44 -16.14
N VAL A 28 -2.57 -8.88 -16.01
CA VAL A 28 -3.40 -9.29 -17.17
C VAL A 28 -3.60 -8.12 -18.13
N ILE A 29 -3.92 -6.93 -17.63
CA ILE A 29 -4.05 -5.73 -18.47
C ILE A 29 -2.72 -5.42 -19.18
N ASP A 30 -1.62 -5.42 -18.45
CA ASP A 30 -0.31 -5.03 -18.96
C ASP A 30 0.26 -6.02 -19.98
N ILE A 31 -0.06 -7.31 -19.85
CA ILE A 31 0.51 -8.38 -20.69
C ILE A 31 -0.46 -8.86 -21.77
N SER A 32 -1.73 -9.11 -21.41
CA SER A 32 -2.71 -9.65 -22.37
C SER A 32 -3.32 -8.55 -23.25
N TYR A 33 -3.43 -7.34 -22.72
CA TYR A 33 -3.94 -6.18 -23.46
C TYR A 33 -2.83 -5.13 -23.70
N TYR A 34 -1.59 -5.59 -23.90
CA TYR A 34 -0.39 -4.76 -24.00
C TYR A 34 -0.53 -3.63 -25.03
N ASP A 35 -1.05 -3.88 -26.23
CA ASP A 35 -1.18 -2.88 -27.30
C ASP A 35 -2.09 -1.69 -26.94
N ILE A 36 -2.98 -1.92 -25.99
CA ILE A 36 -3.87 -0.88 -25.45
C ILE A 36 -3.21 -0.22 -24.25
N SER A 37 -2.79 -1.02 -23.25
CA SER A 37 -2.28 -0.53 -21.98
C SER A 37 -1.02 0.32 -22.13
N SER A 38 -0.11 -0.08 -23.04
CA SER A 38 1.15 0.63 -23.29
C SER A 38 0.98 2.09 -23.72
N LYS A 39 -0.12 2.43 -24.42
CA LYS A 39 -0.44 3.80 -24.82
C LYS A 39 -0.72 4.74 -23.65
N TYR A 40 -1.16 4.18 -22.53
CA TYR A 40 -1.52 4.91 -21.32
C TYR A 40 -0.41 4.88 -20.26
N LYS A 41 0.72 4.19 -20.52
CA LYS A 41 1.87 4.17 -19.60
C LYS A 41 2.66 5.47 -19.67
N ILE A 42 3.16 5.93 -18.50
CA ILE A 42 4.09 7.07 -18.39
C ILE A 42 5.41 6.72 -19.10
N ILE A 43 5.91 5.50 -18.86
CA ILE A 43 7.11 4.94 -19.50
C ILE A 43 6.68 3.65 -20.21
N PRO A 44 6.36 3.71 -21.52
CA PRO A 44 6.05 2.50 -22.28
C PRO A 44 7.32 1.67 -22.49
N LEU A 45 7.29 0.41 -22.11
CA LEU A 45 8.37 -0.56 -22.32
C LEU A 45 7.93 -1.63 -23.32
N PRO A 46 8.85 -2.29 -24.02
CA PRO A 46 8.57 -3.53 -24.75
C PRO A 46 7.95 -4.58 -23.82
N LYS A 47 7.00 -5.37 -24.33
CA LYS A 47 6.26 -6.35 -23.55
C LYS A 47 7.16 -7.32 -22.76
N LEU A 48 8.26 -7.76 -23.37
CA LEU A 48 9.22 -8.66 -22.73
C LEU A 48 9.93 -8.00 -21.54
N GLU A 49 10.30 -6.72 -21.68
CA GLU A 49 10.94 -5.97 -20.59
C GLU A 49 9.96 -5.76 -19.43
N LEU A 50 8.71 -5.45 -19.74
CA LEU A 50 7.65 -5.34 -18.73
C LEU A 50 7.45 -6.65 -17.98
N LEU A 51 7.42 -7.79 -18.68
CA LEU A 51 7.34 -9.12 -18.07
C LEU A 51 8.54 -9.40 -17.14
N ASN A 52 9.75 -9.01 -17.56
CA ASN A 52 10.96 -9.17 -16.76
C ASN A 52 10.89 -8.34 -15.46
N LEU A 53 10.26 -7.15 -15.47
CA LEU A 53 10.06 -6.36 -14.25
C LEU A 53 9.13 -7.08 -13.27
N TYR A 54 8.02 -7.66 -13.73
CA TYR A 54 7.14 -8.47 -12.88
C TYR A 54 7.89 -9.62 -12.23
N GLN A 55 8.68 -10.36 -13.01
CA GLN A 55 9.49 -11.49 -12.51
C GLN A 55 10.58 -11.03 -11.52
N LYS A 56 11.20 -9.87 -11.77
CA LYS A 56 12.26 -9.31 -10.92
C LYS A 56 11.75 -8.91 -9.53
N TYR A 57 10.58 -8.25 -9.47
CA TYR A 57 10.09 -7.70 -8.22
C TYR A 57 9.28 -8.68 -7.39
N LEU A 58 8.60 -9.63 -8.04
CA LEU A 58 7.68 -10.57 -7.37
C LEU A 58 8.29 -11.34 -6.18
N PRO A 59 9.53 -11.87 -6.23
CA PRO A 59 10.09 -12.64 -5.09
C PRO A 59 10.22 -11.80 -3.80
N VAL A 60 10.65 -10.54 -3.91
CA VAL A 60 10.76 -9.63 -2.76
C VAL A 60 9.38 -9.28 -2.22
N VAL A 61 8.43 -9.03 -3.12
CA VAL A 61 7.04 -8.71 -2.76
C VAL A 61 6.37 -9.89 -2.06
N VAL A 62 6.52 -11.10 -2.57
CA VAL A 62 6.01 -12.33 -1.93
C VAL A 62 6.59 -12.48 -0.51
N LYS A 63 7.90 -12.29 -0.35
CA LYS A 63 8.54 -12.29 0.96
C LYS A 63 7.93 -11.24 1.89
N ASN A 64 7.77 -10.01 1.42
CA ASN A 64 7.24 -8.91 2.22
C ASN A 64 5.77 -9.13 2.60
N VAL A 65 4.96 -9.62 1.68
CA VAL A 65 3.52 -9.81 1.90
C VAL A 65 3.21 -11.10 2.64
N ILE A 66 3.96 -12.18 2.50
CA ILE A 66 3.62 -13.47 3.10
C ILE A 66 4.47 -13.76 4.33
N ILE A 67 5.79 -13.54 4.29
CA ILE A 67 6.71 -14.01 5.32
C ILE A 67 6.94 -12.95 6.40
N SER A 68 7.21 -11.71 5.99
CA SER A 68 7.61 -10.65 6.92
C SER A 68 6.56 -10.31 8.00
N PRO A 69 5.23 -10.37 7.74
CA PRO A 69 4.23 -10.10 8.76
C PRO A 69 4.02 -11.19 9.80
N ILE A 70 4.54 -12.41 9.60
CA ILE A 70 4.34 -13.51 10.54
C ILE A 70 4.81 -13.16 11.97
N PRO A 71 6.05 -12.70 12.20
CA PRO A 71 6.47 -12.30 13.53
C PRO A 71 5.72 -11.08 14.07
N PHE A 72 5.32 -10.15 13.21
CA PHE A 72 4.57 -8.96 13.62
C PHE A 72 3.15 -9.29 14.05
N GLY A 73 2.52 -10.33 13.49
CA GLY A 73 1.21 -10.79 13.90
C GLY A 73 1.18 -11.22 15.37
N VAL A 74 2.22 -11.89 15.85
CA VAL A 74 2.36 -12.28 17.25
C VAL A 74 2.42 -11.05 18.18
N ILE A 75 3.11 -10.00 17.75
CA ILE A 75 3.19 -8.73 18.51
C ILE A 75 1.86 -7.97 18.44
N ALA A 76 1.29 -7.89 17.24
CA ALA A 76 0.05 -7.13 16.99
C ALA A 76 -1.12 -7.61 17.85
N VAL A 77 -1.31 -8.93 18.06
CA VAL A 77 -2.40 -9.48 18.87
C VAL A 77 -2.33 -9.09 20.35
N HIS A 78 -1.17 -8.63 20.82
CA HIS A 78 -0.99 -8.11 22.18
C HIS A 78 -1.20 -6.59 22.26
N LEU A 79 -1.00 -5.87 21.16
CA LEU A 79 -1.11 -4.41 21.11
C LEU A 79 -2.49 -3.93 20.69
N VAL A 80 -3.24 -4.74 19.93
CA VAL A 80 -4.49 -4.35 19.31
C VAL A 80 -5.65 -5.18 19.85
N ASN A 81 -6.77 -4.52 20.12
CA ASN A 81 -8.02 -5.20 20.47
C ASN A 81 -8.78 -5.60 19.18
N LEU A 82 -8.54 -6.81 18.70
CA LEU A 82 -9.20 -7.32 17.50
C LEU A 82 -10.69 -7.60 17.71
N ASP A 83 -11.12 -7.86 18.95
CA ASP A 83 -12.53 -8.19 19.25
C ASP A 83 -13.47 -7.05 18.84
N SER A 84 -12.99 -5.80 18.85
CA SER A 84 -13.77 -4.64 18.41
C SER A 84 -14.18 -4.69 16.94
N LEU A 85 -13.38 -5.34 16.08
CA LEU A 85 -13.68 -5.49 14.65
C LEU A 85 -14.74 -6.58 14.37
N TYR A 86 -14.99 -7.48 15.30
CA TYR A 86 -15.91 -8.60 15.12
C TYR A 86 -17.31 -8.31 15.67
N THR A 87 -17.70 -7.02 15.71
CA THR A 87 -19.08 -6.66 16.08
C THR A 87 -20.03 -7.01 14.93
N THR A 88 -21.24 -7.42 15.28
CA THR A 88 -22.26 -7.86 14.32
C THR A 88 -23.15 -6.72 13.79
N ARG A 89 -23.06 -5.55 14.40
CA ARG A 89 -23.89 -4.40 14.02
C ARG A 89 -23.20 -3.55 12.95
N PHE A 90 -23.65 -3.68 11.73
CA PHE A 90 -23.25 -2.84 10.60
C PHE A 90 -24.28 -1.75 10.34
N HIS A 91 -23.87 -0.50 10.38
CA HIS A 91 -24.65 0.66 9.95
C HIS A 91 -23.88 1.39 8.83
N ILE A 92 -24.56 1.69 7.75
CA ILE A 92 -23.92 2.33 6.58
C ILE A 92 -23.37 3.73 6.91
N THR A 93 -24.04 4.48 7.77
CA THR A 93 -23.61 5.80 8.22
C THR A 93 -22.30 5.74 8.99
N ASP A 94 -22.18 4.76 9.89
CA ASP A 94 -20.99 4.54 10.70
C ASP A 94 -19.83 4.08 9.80
N CYS A 95 -20.10 3.17 8.87
CA CYS A 95 -19.11 2.72 7.87
C CYS A 95 -18.56 3.90 7.06
N ILE A 96 -19.41 4.78 6.54
CA ILE A 96 -18.97 5.95 5.77
C ILE A 96 -18.11 6.87 6.65
N PHE A 97 -18.55 7.18 7.87
CA PHE A 97 -17.80 8.01 8.82
C PHE A 97 -16.43 7.40 9.15
N GLU A 98 -16.41 6.11 9.48
CA GLU A 98 -15.17 5.38 9.80
C GLU A 98 -14.20 5.35 8.60
N LEU A 99 -14.68 5.15 7.38
CA LEU A 99 -13.84 5.19 6.18
C LEU A 99 -13.24 6.57 5.93
N VAL A 100 -14.02 7.65 6.08
CA VAL A 100 -13.52 9.03 5.93
C VAL A 100 -12.47 9.33 7.00
N LEU A 101 -12.75 8.95 8.25
CA LEU A 101 -11.80 9.17 9.36
C LEU A 101 -10.52 8.36 9.16
N THR A 102 -10.64 7.08 8.77
CA THR A 102 -9.50 6.20 8.47
C THR A 102 -8.66 6.79 7.32
N ALA A 103 -9.28 7.26 6.23
CA ALA A 103 -8.58 7.90 5.13
C ALA A 103 -7.82 9.16 5.58
N THR A 104 -8.45 9.99 6.42
CA THR A 104 -7.83 11.21 6.93
C THR A 104 -6.61 10.91 7.81
N ILE A 105 -6.76 9.99 8.75
CA ILE A 105 -5.65 9.61 9.65
C ILE A 105 -4.54 8.90 8.88
N THR A 106 -4.89 8.02 7.93
CA THR A 106 -3.93 7.36 7.05
C THR A 106 -3.11 8.37 6.24
N GLU A 107 -3.74 9.37 5.62
CA GLU A 107 -3.03 10.40 4.86
C GLU A 107 -2.02 11.16 5.73
N ILE A 108 -2.44 11.57 6.94
CA ILE A 108 -1.57 12.27 7.88
C ILE A 108 -0.38 11.39 8.29
N LEU A 109 -0.65 10.15 8.71
CA LEU A 109 0.39 9.23 9.14
C LEU A 109 1.32 8.85 7.98
N PHE A 110 0.76 8.53 6.81
CA PHE A 110 1.54 8.18 5.64
C PHE A 110 2.49 9.30 5.25
N TYR A 111 2.02 10.54 5.16
CA TYR A 111 2.85 11.70 4.90
C TYR A 111 3.98 11.84 5.91
N ILE A 112 3.68 11.73 7.21
CA ILE A 112 4.67 11.88 8.27
C ILE A 112 5.73 10.78 8.20
N PHE A 113 5.32 9.52 8.17
CA PHE A 113 6.24 8.38 8.15
C PHE A 113 7.04 8.32 6.85
N HIS A 114 6.42 8.60 5.70
CA HIS A 114 7.08 8.64 4.41
C HIS A 114 8.12 9.76 4.37
N ARG A 115 7.79 10.95 4.86
CA ARG A 115 8.75 12.05 4.97
C ARG A 115 9.90 11.75 5.94
N ILE A 116 9.66 11.03 7.02
CA ILE A 116 10.69 10.59 7.98
C ILE A 116 11.67 9.62 7.30
N VAL A 117 11.19 8.63 6.54
CA VAL A 117 12.10 7.68 5.86
C VAL A 117 12.90 8.34 4.74
N HIS A 118 12.51 9.52 4.27
CA HIS A 118 13.29 10.35 3.35
C HIS A 118 14.43 11.14 4.03
N ILE A 119 14.57 11.14 5.36
CA ILE A 119 15.78 11.66 6.03
C ILE A 119 17.00 10.89 5.50
N PRO A 120 18.11 11.55 5.09
CA PRO A 120 19.18 10.95 4.30
C PRO A 120 19.75 9.64 4.85
N PHE A 121 19.85 9.50 6.18
CA PHE A 121 20.32 8.27 6.83
C PHE A 121 19.30 7.14 6.70
N LEU A 122 18.00 7.41 6.98
CA LEU A 122 16.92 6.43 6.90
C LEU A 122 16.63 6.03 5.44
N TYR A 123 16.63 7.01 4.54
CA TYR A 123 16.48 6.78 3.10
C TYR A 123 17.51 5.77 2.59
N LYS A 124 18.79 6.01 2.83
CA LYS A 124 19.88 5.13 2.37
C LYS A 124 19.75 3.71 2.93
N ARG A 125 19.25 3.58 4.15
CA ARG A 125 19.21 2.32 4.87
C ARG A 125 17.96 1.49 4.57
N PHE A 126 16.80 2.13 4.40
CA PHE A 126 15.51 1.44 4.37
C PHE A 126 14.71 1.72 3.10
N HIS A 127 14.66 2.97 2.63
CA HIS A 127 13.72 3.39 1.58
C HIS A 127 14.31 3.40 0.16
N LYS A 128 15.64 3.39 0.03
CA LYS A 128 16.34 3.37 -1.27
C LYS A 128 15.95 2.20 -2.16
N LEU A 129 15.60 1.04 -1.58
CA LEU A 129 15.16 -0.12 -2.35
C LEU A 129 13.88 0.21 -3.11
N HIS A 130 12.90 0.86 -2.47
CA HIS A 130 11.67 1.31 -3.09
C HIS A 130 11.94 2.27 -4.24
N HIS A 131 12.74 3.30 -4.01
CA HIS A 131 13.14 4.28 -5.03
C HIS A 131 14.08 3.72 -6.12
N SER A 132 14.54 2.49 -6.02
CA SER A 132 15.26 1.82 -7.12
C SER A 132 14.34 1.39 -8.27
N VAL A 133 13.02 1.46 -8.06
CA VAL A 133 12.01 1.25 -9.10
C VAL A 133 11.89 2.51 -9.94
N THR A 134 12.61 2.57 -11.04
CA THR A 134 12.61 3.70 -11.98
C THR A 134 11.51 3.62 -13.03
N THR A 135 10.99 2.43 -13.28
CA THR A 135 9.85 2.22 -14.18
C THR A 135 8.68 1.68 -13.37
N PRO A 136 7.59 2.43 -13.24
CA PRO A 136 6.47 2.03 -12.42
C PRO A 136 5.75 0.82 -13.01
N VAL A 137 5.49 -0.18 -12.16
CA VAL A 137 4.75 -1.41 -12.45
C VAL A 137 4.03 -1.87 -11.19
N SER A 138 2.79 -2.31 -11.32
CA SER A 138 1.89 -2.57 -10.18
C SER A 138 2.46 -3.50 -9.10
N VAL A 139 3.22 -4.52 -9.48
CA VAL A 139 3.86 -5.44 -8.54
C VAL A 139 4.90 -4.76 -7.64
N ALA A 140 5.49 -3.64 -8.09
CA ALA A 140 6.54 -2.96 -7.34
C ALA A 140 6.04 -2.13 -6.15
N THR A 141 4.72 -2.00 -5.95
CA THR A 141 4.11 -1.28 -4.83
C THR A 141 4.71 -1.66 -3.48
N LEU A 142 4.90 -2.96 -3.22
CA LEU A 142 5.51 -3.48 -1.99
C LEU A 142 6.92 -4.05 -2.22
N TYR A 143 7.62 -3.56 -3.25
CA TYR A 143 9.05 -3.81 -3.43
C TYR A 143 9.85 -2.86 -2.55
N VAL A 144 9.92 -3.18 -1.27
CA VAL A 144 10.46 -2.35 -0.19
C VAL A 144 11.36 -3.16 0.74
N ASP A 145 12.17 -2.48 1.55
CA ASP A 145 12.84 -3.11 2.70
C ASP A 145 11.82 -3.51 3.78
N GLN A 146 12.15 -4.49 4.62
CA GLN A 146 11.24 -4.96 5.67
C GLN A 146 10.88 -3.90 6.71
N TRP A 147 11.82 -3.02 7.05
CA TRP A 147 11.57 -1.90 7.95
C TRP A 147 10.71 -0.83 7.29
N ASP A 148 10.93 -0.58 6.02
CA ASP A 148 10.08 0.30 5.22
C ASP A 148 8.66 -0.25 5.08
N MET A 149 8.51 -1.56 4.87
CA MET A 149 7.21 -2.23 4.89
C MET A 149 6.46 -2.00 6.21
N LEU A 150 7.18 -2.01 7.34
CA LEU A 150 6.57 -1.75 8.64
C LEU A 150 6.23 -0.27 8.83
N PHE A 151 7.23 0.62 8.67
CA PHE A 151 7.09 2.04 9.04
C PHE A 151 6.32 2.85 8.02
N SER A 152 6.59 2.69 6.72
CA SER A 152 5.97 3.52 5.69
C SER A 152 4.67 2.94 5.14
N ASN A 153 4.42 1.63 5.35
CA ASN A 153 3.22 0.98 4.84
C ASN A 153 2.32 0.45 5.96
N SER A 154 2.80 -0.51 6.78
CA SER A 154 1.92 -1.18 7.74
C SER A 154 1.38 -0.24 8.82
N ILE A 155 2.22 0.59 9.42
CA ILE A 155 1.77 1.54 10.45
C ILE A 155 0.77 2.55 9.88
N PRO A 156 1.06 3.31 8.82
CA PRO A 156 0.11 4.31 8.35
C PRO A 156 -1.14 3.75 7.68
N LEU A 157 -1.04 2.64 6.94
CA LEU A 157 -2.15 2.13 6.12
C LEU A 157 -3.03 1.12 6.85
N VAL A 158 -2.46 0.35 7.77
CA VAL A 158 -3.14 -0.77 8.43
C VAL A 158 -3.52 -0.43 9.88
N PHE A 159 -2.63 0.23 10.62
CA PHE A 159 -2.83 0.48 12.05
C PHE A 159 -4.10 1.30 12.37
N PRO A 160 -4.47 2.37 11.62
CA PRO A 160 -5.70 3.13 11.88
C PRO A 160 -6.97 2.28 11.89
N VAL A 161 -7.03 1.22 11.08
CA VAL A 161 -8.17 0.31 10.98
C VAL A 161 -8.55 -0.27 12.34
N PHE A 162 -7.56 -0.66 13.13
CA PHE A 162 -7.78 -1.32 14.43
C PHE A 162 -8.30 -0.40 15.52
N PHE A 163 -8.25 0.91 15.33
CA PHE A 163 -8.72 1.92 16.29
C PHE A 163 -9.98 2.63 15.84
N ILE A 164 -10.29 2.59 14.54
CA ILE A 164 -11.37 3.38 13.95
C ILE A 164 -12.51 2.47 13.50
N CYS A 165 -12.20 1.37 12.79
CA CYS A 165 -13.22 0.50 12.25
C CYS A 165 -13.87 -0.34 13.35
N SER A 166 -15.21 -0.30 13.41
CA SER A 166 -16.01 -1.08 14.37
C SER A 166 -16.45 -2.44 13.82
N THR A 167 -16.30 -2.67 12.50
CA THR A 167 -16.70 -3.93 11.87
C THR A 167 -15.64 -4.43 10.91
N THR A 168 -15.54 -5.76 10.75
CA THR A 168 -14.70 -6.40 9.75
C THR A 168 -15.08 -6.01 8.32
N ILE A 169 -16.35 -5.68 8.08
CA ILE A 169 -16.85 -5.23 6.76
C ILE A 169 -16.22 -3.89 6.41
N THR A 170 -16.27 -2.90 7.30
CA THR A 170 -15.65 -1.58 7.09
C THR A 170 -14.15 -1.71 6.86
N ALA A 171 -13.48 -2.51 7.69
CA ALA A 171 -12.05 -2.77 7.57
C ALA A 171 -11.67 -3.44 6.22
N LYS A 172 -12.47 -4.40 5.74
CA LYS A 172 -12.27 -5.06 4.45
C LYS A 172 -12.50 -4.10 3.28
N ILE A 173 -13.52 -3.23 3.35
CA ILE A 173 -13.76 -2.17 2.36
C ILE A 173 -12.55 -1.23 2.32
N TRP A 174 -12.02 -0.83 3.48
CA TRP A 174 -10.83 -0.01 3.55
C TRP A 174 -9.64 -0.65 2.83
N PHE A 175 -9.36 -1.94 3.07
CA PHE A 175 -8.23 -2.60 2.39
C PHE A 175 -8.40 -2.72 0.88
N ILE A 176 -9.61 -2.95 0.39
CA ILE A 176 -9.86 -2.91 -1.06
C ILE A 176 -9.49 -1.52 -1.59
N PHE A 177 -9.98 -0.48 -0.94
CA PHE A 177 -9.74 0.90 -1.35
C PHE A 177 -8.24 1.25 -1.34
N ILE A 178 -7.59 1.14 -0.17
CA ILE A 178 -6.21 1.61 -0.01
C ILE A 178 -5.19 0.79 -0.81
N LEU A 179 -5.39 -0.53 -0.94
CA LEU A 179 -4.52 -1.37 -1.74
C LEU A 179 -4.69 -1.09 -3.24
N THR A 180 -5.92 -0.87 -3.69
CA THR A 180 -6.18 -0.52 -5.09
C THR A 180 -5.53 0.83 -5.42
N GLU A 181 -5.69 1.84 -4.57
CA GLU A 181 -5.08 3.15 -4.73
C GLU A 181 -3.54 3.07 -4.75
N SER A 182 -2.95 2.37 -3.78
CA SER A 182 -1.49 2.20 -3.71
C SER A 182 -0.93 1.44 -4.92
N ILE A 183 -1.63 0.42 -5.42
CA ILE A 183 -1.22 -0.32 -6.62
C ILE A 183 -1.36 0.54 -7.87
N LEU A 184 -2.43 1.32 -7.99
CA LEU A 184 -2.64 2.25 -9.10
C LEU A 184 -1.56 3.33 -9.13
N SER A 185 -1.14 3.86 -7.99
CA SER A 185 -0.08 4.87 -7.92
C SER A 185 1.27 4.35 -8.45
N HIS A 186 1.50 3.02 -8.39
CA HIS A 186 2.70 2.35 -8.90
C HIS A 186 2.50 1.69 -10.27
N ALA A 187 1.28 1.59 -10.78
CA ALA A 187 1.01 0.86 -12.02
C ALA A 187 1.52 1.57 -13.28
N GLY A 188 1.96 2.81 -13.17
CA GLY A 188 2.56 3.56 -14.27
C GLY A 188 1.58 4.12 -15.29
N TYR A 189 0.29 4.18 -14.98
CA TYR A 189 -0.70 4.80 -15.86
C TYR A 189 -0.69 6.32 -15.73
N LYS A 190 -0.71 7.02 -16.88
CA LYS A 190 -0.88 8.48 -16.95
C LYS A 190 -2.09 8.89 -16.11
N TYR A 191 -2.01 10.04 -15.45
CA TYR A 191 -3.00 10.61 -14.54
C TYR A 191 -3.16 9.87 -13.20
N LEU A 192 -3.07 8.54 -13.16
CA LEU A 192 -3.26 7.76 -11.93
C LEU A 192 -1.97 7.60 -11.11
N SER A 193 -0.84 7.43 -11.81
CA SER A 193 0.47 7.18 -11.18
C SER A 193 1.40 8.39 -11.25
N GLU A 194 0.97 9.52 -11.86
CA GLU A 194 1.89 10.61 -12.22
C GLU A 194 2.51 11.28 -11.01
N ALA A 195 1.72 11.59 -10.00
CA ALA A 195 2.20 12.26 -8.79
C ALA A 195 3.22 11.41 -8.01
N HIS A 196 2.95 10.11 -7.88
CA HIS A 196 3.87 9.20 -7.22
C HIS A 196 5.11 8.88 -8.08
N ASN A 197 4.95 8.81 -9.40
CA ASN A 197 6.09 8.69 -10.29
C ASN A 197 7.01 9.93 -10.24
N LYS A 198 6.45 11.14 -10.09
CA LYS A 198 7.24 12.34 -9.82
C LYS A 198 8.01 12.24 -8.52
N HIS A 199 7.38 11.71 -7.45
CA HIS A 199 8.04 11.46 -6.18
C HIS A 199 9.24 10.50 -6.33
N HIS A 200 9.14 9.44 -7.13
CA HIS A 200 10.27 8.56 -7.42
C HIS A 200 11.42 9.23 -8.17
N THR A 201 11.15 10.30 -8.93
CA THR A 201 12.17 11.06 -9.67
C THR A 201 12.69 12.27 -8.88
N ASP A 202 11.84 12.89 -8.07
CA ASP A 202 12.20 13.96 -7.13
C ASP A 202 11.75 13.57 -5.72
N ILE A 203 12.70 13.11 -4.93
CA ILE A 203 12.46 12.56 -3.59
C ILE A 203 12.03 13.61 -2.53
N ASN A 204 11.90 14.89 -2.92
CA ASN A 204 11.57 15.99 -2.02
C ASN A 204 10.13 16.47 -2.14
N ILE A 205 9.31 15.84 -2.98
CA ILE A 205 7.91 16.22 -3.24
C ILE A 205 6.97 15.02 -3.14
N ASN A 206 5.67 15.28 -2.99
CA ASN A 206 4.59 14.29 -3.09
C ASN A 206 4.74 13.08 -2.13
N TYR A 207 4.92 13.35 -0.84
CA TYR A 207 5.07 12.31 0.19
C TYR A 207 3.74 11.65 0.57
N GLY A 208 2.61 12.34 0.45
CA GLY A 208 1.29 11.87 0.83
C GLY A 208 0.72 10.84 -0.13
N ASN A 209 -0.24 10.05 0.34
CA ASN A 209 -0.93 9.08 -0.49
C ASN A 209 -1.90 9.75 -1.48
N ASN A 210 -2.67 10.74 -1.01
CA ASN A 210 -3.63 11.51 -1.83
C ASN A 210 -3.24 12.99 -2.02
N LEU A 211 -2.02 13.37 -1.61
CA LEU A 211 -1.42 14.70 -1.78
C LEU A 211 -2.10 15.84 -1.00
N PHE A 212 -3.05 15.56 -0.11
CA PHE A 212 -3.68 16.57 0.71
C PHE A 212 -2.66 17.22 1.65
N MET A 213 -1.87 16.41 2.35
CA MET A 213 -0.82 16.89 3.24
C MET A 213 0.29 17.61 2.49
N ASP A 214 0.63 17.18 1.27
CA ASP A 214 1.63 17.86 0.44
C ASP A 214 1.19 19.26 0.05
N LYS A 215 -0.07 19.43 -0.34
CA LYS A 215 -0.64 20.76 -0.64
C LYS A 215 -0.66 21.66 0.60
N LEU A 216 -1.01 21.09 1.76
CA LEU A 216 -1.09 21.82 3.02
C LEU A 216 0.30 22.26 3.51
N LEU A 217 1.33 21.44 3.32
CA LEU A 217 2.67 21.66 3.86
C LEU A 217 3.70 22.10 2.79
N GLY A 218 3.24 22.41 1.57
CA GLY A 218 4.07 23.00 0.52
C GLY A 218 5.08 22.02 -0.10
N THR A 219 4.80 20.73 -0.07
CA THR A 219 5.62 19.68 -0.71
C THR A 219 4.97 19.09 -1.95
N TYR A 220 3.89 19.69 -2.46
CA TYR A 220 3.25 19.31 -3.71
C TYR A 220 4.03 19.83 -4.92
N GLY A 221 4.32 18.96 -5.92
CA GLY A 221 5.08 19.27 -7.13
C GLY A 221 4.58 18.56 -8.39
#